data_a977975e1c936e17e097f913285afb90
#
_entry.id   a977975e1c936e17e097f913285afb90
#
_cell.length_a   1.000
_cell.length_b   1.000
_cell.length_c   1.000
_cell.angle_alpha   90.00
_cell.angle_beta   90.00
_cell.angle_gamma   90.00
#
_symmetry.space_group_name_H-M   'P 1'
#
loop_
_entity.id
_entity.type
_entity.pdbx_description
1 polymer ?
#
loop_
_entity_poly.entity_id
_entity_poly.type
_entity_poly.pdbx_seq_one_letter_code
_entity_poly.pdbx_strand_id
1 'polypeptide(L)'
;METNEKVIQGRKNRLKGLAFERKVRKDLEMKGWLVSKWQNNIEEGECVQAKMGKFRTNQNGFPDFICYREKKALYEVIFIEVKMNGYLKPEEKEKAKWYLDNNYCSEFFVGSLLNQK
;
A
#
# COMPACT_ATOMS: atom_id res chain seq x y z
N MET A 1 24.36 14.22 21.24
CA MET A 1 22.94 14.18 21.37
C MET A 1 22.18 14.29 20.06
N GLU A 2 22.79 13.72 19.05
CA GLU A 2 22.19 13.55 17.75
C GLU A 2 20.93 12.69 17.80
N THR A 3 20.83 11.83 18.81
CA THR A 3 19.74 10.85 18.94
C THR A 3 18.37 11.48 19.05
N ASN A 4 18.23 12.62 19.73
CA ASN A 4 16.92 13.27 19.93
C ASN A 4 16.38 13.87 18.64
N GLU A 5 17.24 14.52 17.86
CA GLU A 5 16.82 15.11 16.58
C GLU A 5 16.42 14.05 15.57
N LYS A 6 17.17 12.94 15.49
CA LYS A 6 16.86 11.84 14.61
C LYS A 6 15.55 11.16 14.98
N VAL A 7 15.28 10.99 16.28
CA VAL A 7 14.03 10.41 16.77
C VAL A 7 12.85 11.33 16.43
N ILE A 8 12.99 12.63 16.64
CA ILE A 8 11.95 13.61 16.32
C ILE A 8 11.67 13.62 14.82
N GLN A 9 12.71 13.60 14.00
CA GLN A 9 12.56 13.58 12.54
C GLN A 9 11.88 12.30 12.07
N GLY A 10 12.26 11.15 12.65
CA GLY A 10 11.63 9.88 12.33
C GLY A 10 10.13 9.85 12.68
N ARG A 11 9.76 10.45 13.82
CA ARG A 11 8.35 10.56 14.20
C ARG A 11 7.57 11.45 13.24
N LYS A 12 8.15 12.58 12.85
CA LYS A 12 7.51 13.48 11.88
C LYS A 12 7.31 12.80 10.53
N ASN A 13 8.32 12.07 10.07
CA ASN A 13 8.23 11.36 8.79
C ASN A 13 7.15 10.29 8.84
N ARG A 14 7.06 9.53 9.93
CA ARG A 14 6.04 8.52 10.11
C ARG A 14 4.65 9.13 10.14
N LEU A 15 4.46 10.24 10.85
CA LEU A 15 3.18 10.93 10.92
C LEU A 15 2.75 11.47 9.56
N LYS A 16 3.69 12.01 8.78
CA LYS A 16 3.40 12.45 7.41
C LYS A 16 2.97 11.29 6.54
N GLY A 17 3.64 10.14 6.65
CA GLY A 17 3.29 8.94 5.90
C GLY A 17 1.89 8.45 6.24
N LEU A 18 1.55 8.40 7.53
CA LEU A 18 0.22 7.99 7.98
C LEU A 18 -0.86 8.98 7.52
N ALA A 19 -0.58 10.27 7.59
CA ALA A 19 -1.52 11.28 7.14
C ALA A 19 -1.77 11.19 5.65
N PHE A 20 -0.72 10.95 4.86
CA PHE A 20 -0.83 10.78 3.43
C PHE A 20 -1.62 9.52 3.07
N GLU A 21 -1.36 8.41 3.76
CA GLU A 21 -2.08 7.15 3.58
C GLU A 21 -3.58 7.34 3.82
N ARG A 22 -3.96 8.03 4.90
CA ARG A 22 -5.37 8.34 5.19
C ARG A 22 -5.99 9.18 4.10
N LYS A 23 -5.24 10.14 3.57
CA LYS A 23 -5.72 11.02 2.51
C LYS A 23 -5.99 10.24 1.22
N VAL A 24 -5.08 9.35 0.85
CA VAL A 24 -5.26 8.49 -0.31
C VAL A 24 -6.48 7.60 -0.13
N ARG A 25 -6.63 6.99 1.03
CA ARG A 25 -7.78 6.15 1.35
C ARG A 25 -9.09 6.92 1.22
N LYS A 26 -9.14 8.09 1.81
CA LYS A 26 -10.35 8.94 1.77
C LYS A 26 -10.70 9.34 0.34
N ASP A 27 -9.72 9.67 -0.47
CA ASP A 27 -9.92 10.03 -1.85
C ASP A 27 -10.52 8.85 -2.65
N LEU A 28 -10.02 7.65 -2.43
CA LEU A 28 -10.54 6.44 -3.06
C LEU A 28 -11.98 6.17 -2.62
N GLU A 29 -12.27 6.31 -1.33
CA GLU A 29 -13.63 6.14 -0.81
C GLU A 29 -14.59 7.15 -1.42
N MET A 30 -14.16 8.38 -1.60
CA MET A 30 -14.98 9.41 -2.25
C MET A 30 -15.26 9.11 -3.72
N LYS A 31 -14.39 8.35 -4.35
CA LYS A 31 -14.58 7.91 -5.74
C LYS A 31 -15.42 6.64 -5.86
N GLY A 32 -15.95 6.16 -4.76
CA GLY A 32 -16.85 5.02 -4.74
C GLY A 32 -16.21 3.66 -4.49
N TRP A 33 -14.93 3.65 -4.14
CA TRP A 33 -14.24 2.40 -3.81
C TRP A 33 -14.49 2.00 -2.37
N LEU A 34 -14.64 0.71 -2.12
CA LEU A 34 -14.50 0.13 -0.79
C LEU A 34 -13.01 -0.16 -0.60
N VAL A 35 -12.44 0.36 0.48
CA VAL A 35 -11.00 0.30 0.71
C VAL A 35 -10.73 -0.51 1.97
N SER A 36 -9.90 -1.52 1.85
CA SER A 36 -9.46 -2.33 2.98
C SER A 36 -7.96 -2.44 3.01
N LYS A 37 -7.41 -2.58 4.20
CA LYS A 37 -5.98 -2.79 4.33
C LYS A 37 -5.62 -4.19 3.87
N TRP A 38 -4.58 -4.30 3.03
CA TRP A 38 -4.08 -5.58 2.58
C TRP A 38 -3.00 -6.06 3.54
N GLN A 39 -3.14 -7.28 4.04
CA GLN A 39 -2.25 -7.78 5.09
C GLN A 39 -1.44 -8.99 4.64
N ASN A 40 -1.27 -9.14 3.34
CA ASN A 40 -0.48 -10.23 2.78
C ASN A 40 0.71 -9.67 2.03
N ASN A 41 1.66 -10.52 1.75
CA ASN A 41 2.87 -10.14 1.02
C ASN A 41 3.33 -11.34 0.18
N ILE A 42 4.26 -11.10 -0.72
CA ILE A 42 4.85 -12.16 -1.52
C ILE A 42 6.19 -12.54 -0.90
N GLU A 43 6.35 -13.82 -0.57
CA GLU A 43 7.59 -14.39 -0.08
C GLU A 43 7.86 -15.68 -0.85
N GLU A 44 9.05 -15.81 -1.41
CA GLU A 44 9.48 -17.00 -2.14
C GLU A 44 8.47 -17.44 -3.21
N GLY A 45 7.91 -16.48 -3.94
CA GLY A 45 6.97 -16.75 -5.04
C GLY A 45 5.56 -17.14 -4.59
N GLU A 46 5.24 -16.95 -3.32
CA GLU A 46 3.92 -17.26 -2.78
C GLU A 46 3.32 -16.08 -2.04
N CYS A 47 1.99 -15.94 -2.13
CA CYS A 47 1.26 -14.95 -1.35
C CYS A 47 1.02 -15.50 0.06
N VAL A 48 1.58 -14.86 1.05
CA VAL A 48 1.48 -15.30 2.45
C VAL A 48 1.02 -14.14 3.34
N GLN A 49 0.45 -14.50 4.48
CA GLN A 49 0.04 -13.51 5.45
C GLN A 49 1.27 -12.81 6.03
N ALA A 50 1.22 -11.48 6.08
CA ALA A 50 2.30 -10.69 6.67
C ALA A 50 2.41 -11.00 8.17
N LYS A 51 3.63 -11.24 8.64
CA LYS A 51 3.88 -11.62 10.03
C LYS A 51 4.29 -10.41 10.85
N MET A 52 3.82 -10.34 12.08
CA MET A 52 4.36 -9.39 13.03
C MET A 52 5.73 -9.87 13.48
N GLY A 53 6.73 -9.02 13.32
CA GLY A 53 8.07 -9.31 13.77
C GLY A 53 8.17 -9.35 15.29
N LYS A 54 9.19 -10.04 15.79
CA LYS A 54 9.45 -10.28 17.21
C LYS A 54 9.57 -9.00 18.05
N PHE A 55 9.91 -7.88 17.41
CA PHE A 55 10.07 -6.57 18.05
C PHE A 55 9.06 -5.56 17.53
N ARG A 56 7.87 -6.01 17.14
CA ARG A 56 6.86 -5.15 16.52
C ARG A 56 7.35 -4.45 15.25
N THR A 57 8.41 -4.93 14.67
CA THR A 57 8.77 -4.53 13.32
C THR A 57 7.79 -5.21 12.40
N ASN A 58 6.75 -4.49 12.06
CA ASN A 58 5.73 -4.98 11.17
C ASN A 58 6.36 -5.27 9.82
N GLN A 59 6.39 -6.52 9.44
CA GLN A 59 6.43 -6.82 8.04
C GLN A 59 5.03 -6.54 7.55
N ASN A 60 4.81 -5.29 7.15
CA ASN A 60 3.52 -4.88 6.64
C ASN A 60 3.20 -5.63 5.37
N GLY A 61 1.93 -5.81 5.11
CA GLY A 61 1.50 -6.32 3.84
C GLY A 61 1.96 -5.41 2.70
N PHE A 62 2.04 -5.97 1.53
CA PHE A 62 2.27 -5.22 0.31
C PHE A 62 1.26 -5.71 -0.73
N PRO A 63 0.53 -4.82 -1.38
CA PRO A 63 0.50 -3.35 -1.22
C PRO A 63 -0.22 -2.90 0.06
N ASP A 64 -0.40 -1.58 0.21
CA ASP A 64 -1.08 -1.02 1.38
C ASP A 64 -2.57 -1.33 1.41
N PHE A 65 -3.25 -1.21 0.27
CA PHE A 65 -4.69 -1.33 0.19
C PHE A 65 -5.16 -2.24 -0.94
N ILE A 66 -6.25 -2.94 -0.67
CA ILE A 66 -7.08 -3.55 -1.69
C ILE A 66 -8.35 -2.70 -1.79
N CYS A 67 -8.74 -2.35 -3.01
CA CYS A 67 -9.94 -1.57 -3.28
C CYS A 67 -10.83 -2.34 -4.23
N TYR A 68 -12.12 -2.32 -3.96
CA TYR A 68 -13.07 -3.03 -4.80
C TYR A 68 -14.38 -2.27 -4.92
N ARG A 69 -15.03 -2.43 -6.04
CA ARG A 69 -16.36 -1.88 -6.30
C ARG A 69 -17.09 -2.75 -7.31
N GLU A 70 -18.40 -2.72 -7.25
CA GLU A 70 -19.24 -3.43 -8.20
C GLU A 70 -19.21 -2.73 -9.56
N LYS A 71 -19.08 -3.54 -10.62
CA LYS A 71 -19.11 -3.05 -11.99
C LYS A 71 -19.78 -4.12 -12.86
N LYS A 72 -20.97 -3.81 -13.38
CA LYS A 72 -21.74 -4.69 -14.29
C LYS A 72 -21.90 -6.12 -13.72
N ALA A 73 -22.38 -6.23 -12.49
CA ALA A 73 -22.61 -7.49 -11.77
C ALA A 73 -21.36 -8.27 -11.39
N LEU A 74 -20.17 -7.71 -11.63
CA LEU A 74 -18.89 -8.27 -11.17
C LEU A 74 -18.19 -7.23 -10.33
N TYR A 75 -17.20 -7.65 -9.55
CA TYR A 75 -16.39 -6.73 -8.78
C TYR A 75 -15.11 -6.39 -9.53
N GLU A 76 -14.78 -5.10 -9.56
CA GLU A 76 -13.49 -4.62 -10.02
C GLU A 76 -12.60 -4.53 -8.79
N VAL A 77 -11.41 -5.13 -8.85
CA VAL A 77 -10.45 -5.15 -7.74
C VAL A 77 -9.16 -4.49 -8.20
N ILE A 78 -8.73 -3.50 -7.44
CA ILE A 78 -7.42 -2.86 -7.69
C ILE A 78 -6.59 -2.89 -6.41
N PHE A 79 -5.27 -2.88 -6.58
CA PHE A 79 -4.31 -2.77 -5.49
C PHE A 79 -3.67 -1.40 -5.53
N ILE A 80 -3.45 -0.81 -4.35
CA ILE A 80 -2.84 0.51 -4.20
C ILE A 80 -1.68 0.43 -3.22
N GLU A 81 -0.50 0.84 -3.67
CA GLU A 81 0.63 1.07 -2.79
C GLU A 81 0.83 2.57 -2.66
N VAL A 82 0.92 3.07 -1.44
CA VAL A 82 1.03 4.51 -1.16
C VAL A 82 2.52 4.87 -1.08
N LYS A 83 2.95 5.75 -1.98
CA LYS A 83 4.34 6.25 -2.04
C LYS A 83 4.33 7.75 -2.25
N MET A 84 4.86 8.51 -1.30
CA MET A 84 4.90 9.96 -1.42
C MET A 84 5.73 10.42 -2.62
N ASN A 85 6.79 9.67 -2.97
CA ASN A 85 7.60 9.97 -4.13
C ASN A 85 7.05 9.42 -5.46
N GLY A 86 5.99 8.60 -5.41
CA GLY A 86 5.35 8.07 -6.60
C GLY A 86 6.02 6.87 -7.26
N TYR A 87 7.06 6.30 -6.65
CA TYR A 87 7.85 5.23 -7.26
C TYR A 87 7.93 3.99 -6.40
N LEU A 88 7.84 2.84 -7.04
CA LEU A 88 8.08 1.55 -6.42
C LEU A 88 9.57 1.20 -6.50
N LYS A 89 10.07 0.53 -5.47
CA LYS A 89 11.40 -0.07 -5.51
C LYS A 89 11.39 -1.26 -6.48
N PRO A 90 12.56 -1.69 -7.01
CA PRO A 90 12.59 -2.83 -7.94
C PRO A 90 11.91 -4.08 -7.41
N GLU A 91 12.14 -4.43 -6.16
CA GLU A 91 11.52 -5.61 -5.53
C GLU A 91 10.00 -5.45 -5.40
N GLU A 92 9.52 -4.22 -5.19
CA GLU A 92 8.09 -3.94 -5.13
C GLU A 92 7.44 -4.04 -6.50
N LYS A 93 8.15 -3.63 -7.55
CA LYS A 93 7.68 -3.79 -8.94
C LYS A 93 7.50 -5.26 -9.30
N GLU A 94 8.41 -6.10 -8.86
CA GLU A 94 8.31 -7.54 -9.09
C GLU A 94 7.08 -8.13 -8.39
N LYS A 95 6.83 -7.70 -7.16
CA LYS A 95 5.64 -8.13 -6.40
C LYS A 95 4.35 -7.65 -7.05
N ALA A 96 4.32 -6.40 -7.49
CA ALA A 96 3.16 -5.86 -8.20
C ALA A 96 2.87 -6.67 -9.46
N LYS A 97 3.89 -6.99 -10.22
CA LYS A 97 3.76 -7.82 -11.42
C LYS A 97 3.23 -9.20 -11.06
N TRP A 98 3.73 -9.79 -9.98
CA TRP A 98 3.27 -11.11 -9.52
C TRP A 98 1.76 -11.10 -9.22
N TYR A 99 1.27 -10.06 -8.52
CA TYR A 99 -0.16 -9.95 -8.24
C TYR A 99 -0.99 -9.83 -9.51
N LEU A 100 -0.52 -9.03 -10.48
CA LEU A 100 -1.21 -8.88 -11.75
C LEU A 100 -1.22 -10.17 -12.56
N ASP A 101 -0.06 -10.83 -12.65
CA ASP A 101 0.09 -12.07 -13.41
C ASP A 101 -0.75 -13.21 -12.84
N ASN A 102 -0.98 -13.19 -11.53
CA ASN A 102 -1.75 -14.22 -10.84
C ASN A 102 -3.21 -13.81 -10.59
N ASN A 103 -3.67 -12.74 -11.22
CA ASN A 103 -5.06 -12.29 -11.20
C ASN A 103 -5.62 -11.94 -9.82
N TYR A 104 -4.75 -11.44 -8.93
CA TYR A 104 -5.19 -10.94 -7.63
C TYR A 104 -5.90 -9.59 -7.77
N CYS A 105 -5.57 -8.84 -8.79
CA CYS A 105 -6.18 -7.55 -9.07
C CYS A 105 -6.16 -7.29 -10.57
N SER A 106 -7.06 -6.45 -11.04
CA SER A 106 -7.08 -6.06 -12.45
C SER A 106 -6.05 -5.00 -12.78
N GLU A 107 -5.75 -4.13 -11.79
CA GLU A 107 -4.77 -3.07 -11.94
C GLU A 107 -4.05 -2.83 -10.62
N PHE A 108 -2.81 -2.36 -10.73
CA PHE A 108 -1.99 -2.02 -9.58
C PHE A 108 -1.55 -0.57 -9.74
N PHE A 109 -1.91 0.28 -8.77
CA PHE A 109 -1.60 1.70 -8.81
C PHE A 109 -0.66 2.11 -7.69
N VAL A 110 0.13 3.13 -7.96
CA VAL A 110 0.92 3.80 -6.93
C VAL A 110 0.20 5.10 -6.59
N GLY A 111 -0.32 5.18 -5.38
CA GLY A 111 -0.97 6.38 -4.88
C GLY A 111 0.06 7.41 -4.45
N SER A 112 0.12 8.53 -5.13
CA SER A 112 1.03 9.62 -4.80
C SER A 112 0.36 10.96 -5.03
N LEU A 113 0.99 12.01 -4.51
CA LEU A 113 0.48 13.37 -4.72
C LEU A 113 0.52 13.78 -6.19
N LEU A 114 1.43 13.20 -6.96
CA LEU A 114 1.58 13.51 -8.39
C LEU A 114 0.47 12.88 -9.24
N ASN A 115 -0.17 11.85 -8.73
CA ASN A 115 -1.22 11.12 -9.46
C ASN A 115 -2.63 11.50 -9.01
N GLN A 116 -2.75 12.50 -8.18
CA GLN A 116 -4.05 13.01 -7.73
C GLN A 116 -4.58 14.03 -8.73
N LYS A 117 -5.20 13.53 -9.75
CA LYS A 117 -5.95 14.38 -10.66
C LYS A 117 -7.42 14.07 -10.57
#